data_cc52470a1ee5881240b26b045e87fc04
#
_entry.id   cc52470a1ee5881240b26b045e87fc04
#
_cell.length_a   1.000
_cell.length_b   1.000
_cell.length_c   1.000
_cell.angle_alpha   90.00
_cell.angle_beta   90.00
_cell.angle_gamma   90.00
#
_symmetry.space_group_name_H-M   'P 1'
#
loop_
_entity.id
_entity.type
_entity.pdbx_description
1 polymer ?
#
loop_
_entity_poly.entity_id
_entity_poly.type
_entity_poly.pdbx_seq_one_letter_code
_entity_poly.pdbx_strand_id
1 'polypeptide(L)'
;MSQQLFKICLLISVLVGVLGLAQAQQSLDALLDRDIAGLVSTYKSLHAAPELSHFEEKTSAFVAKELRTLGYTVTERLGKYSRPEWKGYGVVGVLKNGAGPTVLVRSDLDALPVEEKTGLPYASKVRTKNDAGQDVAVMHACGHDIHITSLLGTARLLAELKDQWRGTLVLVGQPAEEATDGAKAMLDDGLYNLIPRPDYAIALHDIGDLEAGTLGVTPGFALANATKVDVTVRGIGGHGSRPETTKDPIVLAAQIVLALQTIVSRELGPLDPAVVTVGSIHGGTRANIISDEVKLQLTVRSYKEEVRQKILASIERIAKGTALAAGLPAELAPIVKVSDSEVTTATYNDPALTERLKNVFMKLVGDNKVFPVAPIMASEDFGRFGLEGNQIPTVMFWLGASDPAVLAESRRNGKPVPSLHSPFFAPVPEPTIRTGVKAMTAAVLALMKK
;
A
#
# COMPACT_ATOMS: atom_id res chain seq x y z
N MET A 1 29.57 50.17 -0.23
CA MET A 1 30.18 49.04 0.52
C MET A 1 29.16 48.00 1.04
N SER A 2 27.92 48.37 1.35
CA SER A 2 26.95 47.41 1.98
C SER A 2 26.33 46.37 1.04
N GLN A 3 26.06 46.71 -0.22
CA GLN A 3 25.43 45.77 -1.17
C GLN A 3 26.37 44.66 -1.70
N GLN A 4 27.66 44.92 -1.78
CA GLN A 4 28.64 43.89 -2.15
C GLN A 4 28.90 42.90 -1.05
N LEU A 5 28.95 43.33 0.23
CA LEU A 5 29.08 42.45 1.35
C LEU A 5 27.84 41.52 1.50
N PHE A 6 26.63 42.03 1.27
CA PHE A 6 25.39 41.21 1.34
C PHE A 6 25.35 40.16 0.24
N LYS A 7 25.79 40.49 -0.99
CA LYS A 7 25.87 39.49 -2.09
C LYS A 7 26.93 38.42 -1.85
N ILE A 8 28.07 38.79 -1.22
CA ILE A 8 29.13 37.85 -0.88
C ILE A 8 28.66 36.90 0.25
N CYS A 9 28.00 37.42 1.28
CA CYS A 9 27.44 36.58 2.35
C CYS A 9 26.35 35.62 1.82
N LEU A 10 25.48 36.07 0.90
CA LEU A 10 24.46 35.22 0.29
C LEU A 10 25.06 34.12 -0.60
N LEU A 11 26.10 34.44 -1.37
CA LEU A 11 26.84 33.48 -2.19
C LEU A 11 27.60 32.47 -1.34
N ILE A 12 28.20 32.87 -0.22
CA ILE A 12 28.88 31.97 0.71
C ILE A 12 27.87 31.05 1.41
N SER A 13 26.69 31.56 1.81
CA SER A 13 25.65 30.76 2.42
C SER A 13 25.08 29.69 1.47
N VAL A 14 24.92 30.04 0.19
CA VAL A 14 24.48 29.11 -0.85
C VAL A 14 25.58 28.07 -1.15
N LEU A 15 26.84 28.50 -1.22
CA LEU A 15 27.97 27.63 -1.49
C LEU A 15 28.21 26.62 -0.34
N VAL A 16 28.09 27.09 0.91
CA VAL A 16 28.21 26.23 2.11
C VAL A 16 27.04 25.23 2.18
N GLY A 17 25.82 25.67 1.80
CA GLY A 17 24.65 24.79 1.71
C GLY A 17 24.80 23.70 0.64
N VAL A 18 25.36 24.06 -0.53
CA VAL A 18 25.60 23.13 -1.66
C VAL A 18 26.76 22.17 -1.35
N LEU A 19 27.82 22.66 -0.73
CA LEU A 19 28.98 21.84 -0.31
C LEU A 19 28.59 20.84 0.79
N GLY A 20 27.78 21.25 1.77
CA GLY A 20 27.27 20.37 2.82
C GLY A 20 26.38 19.24 2.28
N LEU A 21 25.53 19.51 1.30
CA LEU A 21 24.68 18.49 0.65
C LEU A 21 25.50 17.56 -0.25
N ALA A 22 26.48 18.07 -0.98
CA ALA A 22 27.39 17.25 -1.81
C ALA A 22 28.26 16.33 -0.95
N GLN A 23 28.69 16.77 0.21
CA GLN A 23 29.49 15.97 1.13
C GLN A 23 28.64 14.89 1.83
N ALA A 24 27.37 15.16 2.18
CA ALA A 24 26.44 14.18 2.69
C ALA A 24 26.07 13.11 1.65
N GLN A 25 25.87 13.51 0.39
CA GLN A 25 25.56 12.61 -0.73
C GLN A 25 26.75 11.69 -1.05
N GLN A 26 27.97 12.21 -1.05
CA GLN A 26 29.18 11.42 -1.25
C GLN A 26 29.39 10.42 -0.11
N SER A 27 29.03 10.78 1.12
CA SER A 27 29.02 9.90 2.28
C SER A 27 27.99 8.76 2.15
N LEU A 28 26.75 9.06 1.71
CA LEU A 28 25.71 8.04 1.52
C LEU A 28 26.08 7.03 0.43
N ASP A 29 26.62 7.46 -0.69
CA ASP A 29 27.03 6.58 -1.78
C ASP A 29 28.16 5.64 -1.32
N ALA A 30 29.17 6.17 -0.63
CA ALA A 30 30.29 5.35 -0.12
C ALA A 30 29.81 4.30 0.91
N LEU A 31 28.90 4.68 1.81
CA LEU A 31 28.33 3.75 2.79
C LEU A 31 27.52 2.66 2.09
N LEU A 32 26.75 3.05 1.09
CA LEU A 32 25.88 2.12 0.36
C LEU A 32 26.69 1.18 -0.56
N ASP A 33 27.77 1.67 -1.18
CA ASP A 33 28.69 0.82 -1.97
C ASP A 33 29.28 -0.31 -1.13
N ARG A 34 29.56 -0.07 0.14
CA ARG A 34 30.00 -1.10 1.09
C ARG A 34 28.90 -2.15 1.36
N ASP A 35 27.64 -1.73 1.48
CA ASP A 35 26.54 -2.55 1.99
C ASP A 35 25.67 -3.18 0.91
N ILE A 36 25.70 -2.68 -0.33
CA ILE A 36 24.74 -3.04 -1.39
C ILE A 36 24.73 -4.53 -1.73
N ALA A 37 25.88 -5.16 -1.77
CA ALA A 37 25.97 -6.60 -2.06
C ALA A 37 25.26 -7.44 -1.00
N GLY A 38 25.40 -7.05 0.28
CA GLY A 38 24.69 -7.67 1.40
C GLY A 38 23.17 -7.44 1.33
N LEU A 39 22.74 -6.23 0.99
CA LEU A 39 21.32 -5.89 0.82
C LEU A 39 20.68 -6.68 -0.34
N VAL A 40 21.37 -6.80 -1.48
CA VAL A 40 20.90 -7.63 -2.61
C VAL A 40 20.80 -9.11 -2.21
N SER A 41 21.72 -9.61 -1.39
CA SER A 41 21.64 -10.97 -0.85
C SER A 41 20.43 -11.14 0.08
N THR A 42 20.18 -10.16 0.94
CA THR A 42 18.98 -10.13 1.81
C THR A 42 17.69 -10.15 0.99
N TYR A 43 17.58 -9.30 -0.02
CA TYR A 43 16.44 -9.28 -0.94
C TYR A 43 16.20 -10.67 -1.55
N LYS A 44 17.23 -11.28 -2.14
CA LYS A 44 17.10 -12.62 -2.75
C LYS A 44 16.66 -13.69 -1.77
N SER A 45 17.09 -13.59 -0.52
CA SER A 45 16.70 -14.52 0.54
C SER A 45 15.23 -14.35 0.95
N LEU A 46 14.74 -13.11 1.04
CA LEU A 46 13.34 -12.80 1.30
C LEU A 46 12.46 -13.24 0.12
N HIS A 47 12.88 -12.92 -1.11
CA HIS A 47 12.17 -13.31 -2.34
C HIS A 47 11.99 -14.83 -2.46
N ALA A 48 12.99 -15.60 -2.06
CA ALA A 48 12.95 -17.07 -2.08
C ALA A 48 12.11 -17.68 -0.94
N ALA A 49 11.74 -16.92 0.08
CA ALA A 49 11.05 -17.40 1.28
C ALA A 49 9.88 -16.50 1.71
N PRO A 50 8.94 -16.15 0.79
CA PRO A 50 7.81 -15.27 1.08
C PRO A 50 6.81 -15.94 2.01
N GLU A 51 6.12 -15.11 2.82
CA GLU A 51 5.04 -15.54 3.71
C GLU A 51 3.77 -14.74 3.41
N LEU A 52 2.59 -15.39 3.45
CA LEU A 52 1.29 -14.74 3.22
C LEU A 52 0.92 -13.78 4.35
N SER A 53 -0.01 -12.87 4.07
CA SER A 53 -0.69 -12.05 5.09
C SER A 53 -1.15 -12.90 6.26
N HIS A 54 -0.97 -12.41 7.49
CA HIS A 54 -1.25 -13.08 8.77
C HIS A 54 -0.34 -14.29 9.12
N PHE A 55 0.67 -14.61 8.27
CA PHE A 55 1.59 -15.73 8.47
C PHE A 55 3.07 -15.31 8.42
N GLU A 56 3.39 -14.03 8.54
CA GLU A 56 4.74 -13.43 8.36
C GLU A 56 5.67 -13.68 9.55
N GLU A 57 5.58 -14.85 10.18
CA GLU A 57 6.31 -15.15 11.42
C GLU A 57 7.83 -15.07 11.25
N LYS A 58 8.36 -15.65 10.18
CA LYS A 58 9.81 -15.70 9.94
C LYS A 58 10.33 -14.37 9.42
N THR A 59 9.59 -13.72 8.53
CA THR A 59 9.91 -12.39 7.99
C THR A 59 9.94 -11.36 9.10
N SER A 60 8.93 -11.33 9.95
CA SER A 60 8.85 -10.48 11.14
C SER A 60 10.03 -10.70 12.09
N ALA A 61 10.32 -11.96 12.45
CA ALA A 61 11.43 -12.30 13.34
C ALA A 61 12.79 -11.92 12.73
N PHE A 62 12.97 -12.06 11.42
CA PHE A 62 14.16 -11.63 10.71
C PHE A 62 14.35 -10.12 10.81
N VAL A 63 13.33 -9.32 10.48
CA VAL A 63 13.38 -7.86 10.58
C VAL A 63 13.68 -7.42 12.01
N ALA A 64 13.02 -8.01 12.99
CA ALA A 64 13.25 -7.71 14.41
C ALA A 64 14.69 -7.98 14.85
N LYS A 65 15.27 -9.11 14.41
CA LYS A 65 16.67 -9.47 14.69
C LYS A 65 17.64 -8.46 14.08
N GLU A 66 17.45 -8.10 12.82
CA GLU A 66 18.31 -7.13 12.14
C GLU A 66 18.27 -5.76 12.84
N LEU A 67 17.07 -5.27 13.17
CA LEU A 67 16.92 -3.99 13.90
C LEU A 67 17.60 -4.01 15.28
N ARG A 68 17.50 -5.12 16.04
CA ARG A 68 18.23 -5.26 17.32
C ARG A 68 19.73 -5.20 17.14
N THR A 69 20.25 -5.87 16.10
CA THR A 69 21.69 -5.86 15.77
C THR A 69 22.21 -4.45 15.48
N LEU A 70 21.35 -3.60 14.91
CA LEU A 70 21.64 -2.19 14.63
C LEU A 70 21.42 -1.26 15.82
N GLY A 71 21.06 -1.79 17.00
CA GLY A 71 20.89 -1.03 18.24
C GLY A 71 19.54 -0.36 18.41
N TYR A 72 18.50 -0.77 17.67
CA TYR A 72 17.13 -0.33 17.91
C TYR A 72 16.51 -1.06 19.11
N THR A 73 15.68 -0.34 19.88
CA THR A 73 14.78 -0.98 20.85
C THR A 73 13.61 -1.56 20.06
N VAL A 74 13.40 -2.88 20.11
CA VAL A 74 12.44 -3.59 19.25
C VAL A 74 11.31 -4.20 20.06
N THR A 75 10.08 -3.90 19.63
CA THR A 75 8.84 -4.58 20.03
C THR A 75 8.38 -5.46 18.90
N GLU A 76 8.04 -6.71 19.19
CA GLU A 76 7.51 -7.70 18.24
C GLU A 76 6.11 -8.11 18.62
N ARG A 77 5.46 -8.85 17.71
CA ARG A 77 4.13 -9.44 17.91
C ARG A 77 3.04 -8.39 18.10
N LEU A 78 3.17 -7.25 17.44
CA LEU A 78 2.16 -6.20 17.46
C LEU A 78 1.12 -6.45 16.36
N GLY A 79 -0.15 -6.38 16.73
CA GLY A 79 -1.29 -6.53 15.83
C GLY A 79 -2.44 -7.29 16.47
N LYS A 80 -3.58 -6.61 16.64
CA LYS A 80 -4.82 -7.16 17.17
C LYS A 80 -5.85 -7.27 16.06
N TYR A 81 -6.13 -8.50 15.63
CA TYR A 81 -7.10 -8.80 14.59
C TYR A 81 -8.47 -9.15 15.15
N SER A 82 -9.49 -9.05 14.30
CA SER A 82 -10.86 -9.47 14.64
C SER A 82 -11.00 -10.98 14.76
N ARG A 83 -10.13 -11.75 14.09
CA ARG A 83 -10.07 -13.21 14.18
C ARG A 83 -9.02 -13.65 15.21
N PRO A 84 -9.41 -14.38 16.26
CA PRO A 84 -8.48 -14.77 17.33
C PRO A 84 -7.35 -15.71 16.89
N GLU A 85 -7.53 -16.44 15.79
CA GLU A 85 -6.52 -17.33 15.20
C GLU A 85 -5.39 -16.56 14.53
N TRP A 86 -5.60 -15.31 14.09
CA TRP A 86 -4.58 -14.48 13.50
C TRP A 86 -3.71 -13.83 14.58
N LYS A 87 -2.41 -13.97 14.40
CA LYS A 87 -1.43 -13.43 15.34
C LYS A 87 -0.87 -12.13 14.80
N GLY A 88 -0.56 -11.20 15.69
CA GLY A 88 0.19 -10.01 15.32
C GLY A 88 1.63 -10.37 14.97
N TYR A 89 2.08 -10.01 13.77
CA TYR A 89 3.47 -10.14 13.34
C TYR A 89 4.13 -8.79 13.09
N GLY A 90 3.50 -7.69 13.55
CA GLY A 90 4.07 -6.36 13.48
C GLY A 90 5.36 -6.22 14.29
N VAL A 91 6.32 -5.48 13.73
CA VAL A 91 7.61 -5.16 14.34
C VAL A 91 7.77 -3.65 14.42
N VAL A 92 8.23 -3.17 15.58
CA VAL A 92 8.51 -1.75 15.77
C VAL A 92 9.93 -1.61 16.34
N GLY A 93 10.80 -0.93 15.61
CA GLY A 93 12.13 -0.56 16.04
C GLY A 93 12.22 0.92 16.34
N VAL A 94 12.68 1.28 17.54
CA VAL A 94 12.81 2.68 17.97
C VAL A 94 14.28 3.01 18.22
N LEU A 95 14.75 4.08 17.59
CA LEU A 95 16.08 4.63 17.81
C LEU A 95 15.97 6.11 18.24
N LYS A 96 16.36 6.41 19.47
CA LYS A 96 16.35 7.77 20.03
C LYS A 96 17.72 8.42 19.85
N ASN A 97 17.74 9.67 19.43
CA ASN A 97 18.97 10.45 19.22
C ASN A 97 18.79 11.92 19.61
N GLY A 98 18.48 12.16 20.89
CA GLY A 98 18.26 13.48 21.46
C GLY A 98 16.87 14.04 21.20
N ALA A 99 16.66 15.31 21.55
CA ALA A 99 15.41 16.03 21.31
C ALA A 99 15.26 16.36 19.81
N GLY A 100 14.05 16.26 19.28
CA GLY A 100 13.74 16.50 17.88
C GLY A 100 12.45 15.79 17.47
N PRO A 101 12.08 15.86 16.17
CA PRO A 101 10.87 15.25 15.69
C PRO A 101 10.88 13.72 15.76
N THR A 102 9.70 13.15 15.79
CA THR A 102 9.49 11.70 15.64
C THR A 102 9.11 11.41 14.19
N VAL A 103 9.90 10.61 13.51
CA VAL A 103 9.63 10.17 12.12
C VAL A 103 9.39 8.67 12.12
N LEU A 104 8.22 8.27 11.58
CA LEU A 104 7.87 6.88 11.34
C LEU A 104 8.20 6.52 9.89
N VAL A 105 8.91 5.43 9.68
CA VAL A 105 9.18 4.81 8.37
C VAL A 105 8.56 3.42 8.36
N ARG A 106 7.74 3.13 7.35
CA ARG A 106 7.04 1.84 7.24
C ARG A 106 7.52 1.04 6.05
N SER A 107 7.59 -0.26 6.25
CA SER A 107 7.59 -1.30 5.21
C SER A 107 6.54 -2.35 5.55
N ASP A 108 5.85 -2.86 4.55
CA ASP A 108 5.06 -4.08 4.60
C ASP A 108 5.94 -5.32 4.65
N LEU A 109 5.37 -6.48 5.07
CA LEU A 109 6.13 -7.71 5.29
C LEU A 109 5.61 -8.92 4.51
N ASP A 110 4.36 -8.88 4.06
CA ASP A 110 3.63 -10.01 3.52
C ASP A 110 3.83 -10.22 2.01
N ALA A 111 3.32 -11.32 1.52
CA ALA A 111 3.37 -11.73 0.13
C ALA A 111 2.02 -12.31 -0.33
N LEU A 112 1.90 -12.58 -1.61
CA LEU A 112 0.66 -12.95 -2.28
C LEU A 112 0.57 -14.44 -2.65
N PRO A 113 -0.65 -15.01 -2.73
CA PRO A 113 -0.87 -16.37 -3.18
C PRO A 113 -0.75 -16.48 -4.73
N VAL A 114 0.42 -16.16 -5.25
CA VAL A 114 0.76 -16.15 -6.68
C VAL A 114 1.85 -17.18 -6.97
N GLU A 115 1.69 -17.96 -8.05
CA GLU A 115 2.74 -18.85 -8.54
C GLU A 115 3.73 -18.09 -9.41
N GLU A 116 4.97 -17.99 -8.95
CA GLU A 116 6.01 -17.22 -9.65
C GLU A 116 6.43 -17.88 -10.96
N LYS A 117 6.55 -17.04 -12.02
CA LYS A 117 6.94 -17.45 -13.38
C LYS A 117 8.05 -16.57 -13.96
N THR A 118 8.79 -15.89 -13.10
CA THR A 118 9.88 -14.98 -13.52
C THR A 118 11.08 -15.71 -14.15
N GLY A 119 11.31 -16.97 -13.76
CA GLY A 119 12.50 -17.73 -14.16
C GLY A 119 13.78 -17.29 -13.47
N LEU A 120 13.71 -16.46 -12.43
CA LEU A 120 14.87 -16.02 -11.65
C LEU A 120 15.53 -17.19 -10.91
N PRO A 121 16.87 -17.20 -10.76
CA PRO A 121 17.56 -18.28 -10.05
C PRO A 121 17.20 -18.36 -8.57
N TYR A 122 16.62 -17.30 -7.99
CA TYR A 122 16.14 -17.19 -6.62
C TYR A 122 14.60 -17.12 -6.55
N ALA A 123 13.89 -17.46 -7.62
CA ALA A 123 12.43 -17.48 -7.66
C ALA A 123 11.85 -18.32 -6.52
N SER A 124 10.75 -17.86 -5.96
CA SER A 124 10.04 -18.58 -4.89
C SER A 124 9.53 -19.94 -5.36
N LYS A 125 9.72 -20.93 -4.51
CA LYS A 125 9.12 -22.28 -4.62
C LYS A 125 8.25 -22.61 -3.41
N VAL A 126 7.93 -21.59 -2.62
CA VAL A 126 7.14 -21.74 -1.40
C VAL A 126 5.71 -22.10 -1.77
N ARG A 127 5.19 -23.10 -1.07
CA ARG A 127 3.76 -23.45 -1.05
C ARG A 127 3.30 -23.56 0.40
N THR A 128 2.12 -23.03 0.66
CA THR A 128 1.51 -23.08 2.00
C THR A 128 0.00 -23.14 1.90
N LYS A 129 -0.67 -23.30 3.05
CA LYS A 129 -2.12 -23.17 3.13
C LYS A 129 -2.51 -21.73 3.40
N ASN A 130 -3.45 -21.21 2.62
CA ASN A 130 -4.09 -19.93 2.90
C ASN A 130 -5.15 -20.06 4.00
N ASP A 131 -5.79 -18.96 4.41
CA ASP A 131 -6.86 -18.93 5.42
C ASP A 131 -8.06 -19.83 5.12
N ALA A 132 -8.29 -20.14 3.85
CA ALA A 132 -9.32 -21.09 3.44
C ALA A 132 -8.85 -22.57 3.46
N GLY A 133 -7.61 -22.84 3.90
CA GLY A 133 -7.01 -24.16 3.94
C GLY A 133 -6.58 -24.71 2.58
N GLN A 134 -6.61 -23.90 1.53
CA GLN A 134 -6.20 -24.28 0.16
C GLN A 134 -4.68 -24.22 0.06
N ASP A 135 -4.09 -25.20 -0.64
CA ASP A 135 -2.66 -25.19 -0.96
C ASP A 135 -2.39 -24.20 -2.10
N VAL A 136 -1.57 -23.18 -1.82
CA VAL A 136 -1.24 -22.10 -2.76
C VAL A 136 0.27 -21.90 -2.86
N ALA A 137 0.75 -21.51 -4.02
CA ALA A 137 2.10 -20.97 -4.17
C ALA A 137 2.17 -19.55 -3.60
N VAL A 138 3.36 -19.10 -3.19
CA VAL A 138 3.54 -17.76 -2.61
C VAL A 138 4.68 -17.03 -3.31
N MET A 139 4.45 -15.74 -3.61
CA MET A 139 5.42 -14.87 -4.28
C MET A 139 5.33 -13.45 -3.72
N HIS A 140 6.47 -12.77 -3.54
CA HIS A 140 6.51 -11.32 -3.38
C HIS A 140 6.15 -10.60 -4.69
N ALA A 141 4.90 -10.78 -5.14
CA ALA A 141 4.43 -10.21 -6.40
C ALA A 141 4.09 -8.71 -6.31
N CYS A 142 4.19 -8.12 -5.11
CA CYS A 142 4.03 -6.69 -4.86
C CYS A 142 5.34 -5.99 -4.45
N GLY A 143 6.48 -6.70 -4.44
CA GLY A 143 7.79 -6.12 -4.18
C GLY A 143 8.08 -5.79 -2.72
N HIS A 144 7.32 -6.34 -1.76
CA HIS A 144 7.54 -6.06 -0.33
C HIS A 144 8.92 -6.50 0.17
N ASP A 145 9.57 -7.43 -0.46
CA ASP A 145 10.98 -7.80 -0.24
C ASP A 145 11.96 -6.66 -0.60
N ILE A 146 11.67 -5.84 -1.63
CA ILE A 146 12.37 -4.58 -1.92
C ILE A 146 12.12 -3.56 -0.80
N HIS A 147 10.87 -3.46 -0.32
CA HIS A 147 10.51 -2.52 0.74
C HIS A 147 11.22 -2.89 2.06
N ILE A 148 11.18 -4.15 2.48
CA ILE A 148 11.88 -4.66 3.67
C ILE A 148 13.37 -4.40 3.56
N THR A 149 13.98 -4.73 2.42
CA THR A 149 15.41 -4.54 2.19
C THR A 149 15.78 -3.06 2.25
N SER A 150 14.95 -2.19 1.69
CA SER A 150 15.14 -0.74 1.74
C SER A 150 15.01 -0.20 3.17
N LEU A 151 14.06 -0.71 3.96
CA LEU A 151 13.90 -0.38 5.38
C LEU A 151 15.17 -0.74 6.17
N LEU A 152 15.69 -1.96 5.99
CA LEU A 152 16.87 -2.45 6.70
C LEU A 152 18.14 -1.69 6.30
N GLY A 153 18.30 -1.36 5.02
CA GLY A 153 19.40 -0.52 4.54
C GLY A 153 19.32 0.89 5.15
N THR A 154 18.12 1.49 5.17
CA THR A 154 17.86 2.79 5.80
C THR A 154 18.15 2.75 7.31
N ALA A 155 17.72 1.68 8.01
CA ALA A 155 17.98 1.47 9.42
C ALA A 155 19.48 1.48 9.73
N ARG A 156 20.26 0.78 8.91
CA ARG A 156 21.74 0.69 9.06
C ARG A 156 22.39 2.05 8.86
N LEU A 157 22.06 2.75 7.76
CA LEU A 157 22.65 4.06 7.49
C LEU A 157 22.31 5.09 8.57
N LEU A 158 21.06 5.15 9.04
CA LEU A 158 20.66 6.10 10.08
C LEU A 158 21.23 5.77 11.45
N ALA A 159 21.51 4.50 11.75
CA ALA A 159 22.23 4.11 12.96
C ALA A 159 23.71 4.56 12.93
N GLU A 160 24.34 4.57 11.76
CA GLU A 160 25.71 5.07 11.58
C GLU A 160 25.78 6.61 11.54
N LEU A 161 24.78 7.27 10.96
CA LEU A 161 24.75 8.72 10.74
C LEU A 161 24.11 9.51 11.92
N LYS A 162 24.18 9.02 13.15
CA LYS A 162 23.58 9.67 14.33
C LYS A 162 24.09 11.08 14.61
N ASP A 163 25.26 11.44 14.12
CA ASP A 163 25.80 12.79 14.20
C ASP A 163 25.07 13.80 13.31
N GLN A 164 24.32 13.34 12.29
CA GLN A 164 23.65 14.19 11.28
C GLN A 164 22.18 14.50 11.57
N TRP A 165 21.56 13.79 12.54
CA TRP A 165 20.14 13.98 12.85
C TRP A 165 19.85 14.00 14.35
N ARG A 166 18.66 14.47 14.73
CA ARG A 166 18.14 14.47 16.11
C ARG A 166 16.66 14.10 16.09
N GLY A 167 16.21 13.49 17.21
CA GLY A 167 14.82 13.10 17.41
C GLY A 167 14.63 11.60 17.66
N THR A 168 13.48 11.09 17.34
CA THR A 168 13.12 9.66 17.47
C THR A 168 12.79 9.08 16.11
N LEU A 169 13.56 8.11 15.66
CA LEU A 169 13.26 7.31 14.47
C LEU A 169 12.47 6.06 14.88
N VAL A 170 11.33 5.85 14.24
CA VAL A 170 10.48 4.69 14.41
C VAL A 170 10.42 3.94 13.10
N LEU A 171 10.84 2.68 13.09
CA LEU A 171 10.78 1.79 11.95
C LEU A 171 9.67 0.76 12.19
N VAL A 172 8.76 0.64 11.24
CA VAL A 172 7.61 -0.27 11.32
C VAL A 172 7.72 -1.32 10.22
N GLY A 173 7.81 -2.59 10.62
CA GLY A 173 7.51 -3.73 9.76
C GLY A 173 6.05 -4.10 9.94
N GLN A 174 5.23 -3.80 8.96
CA GLN A 174 3.78 -3.97 9.01
C GLN A 174 3.37 -5.29 8.33
N PRO A 175 2.67 -6.21 9.02
CA PRO A 175 2.10 -7.40 8.42
C PRO A 175 0.82 -7.09 7.64
N ALA A 176 0.33 -8.05 6.86
CA ALA A 176 -1.02 -8.13 6.30
C ALA A 176 -1.48 -6.85 5.56
N GLU A 177 -0.58 -6.26 4.73
CA GLU A 177 -0.93 -5.15 3.85
C GLU A 177 -1.90 -5.62 2.77
N GLU A 178 -1.62 -6.76 2.13
CA GLU A 178 -2.42 -7.33 1.04
C GLU A 178 -3.83 -7.78 1.49
N ALA A 179 -4.01 -7.99 2.81
CA ALA A 179 -5.31 -8.16 3.44
C ALA A 179 -5.96 -6.82 3.85
N THR A 180 -5.22 -5.71 3.73
CA THR A 180 -5.63 -4.34 4.05
C THR A 180 -6.08 -4.10 5.50
N ASP A 181 -5.60 -4.92 6.43
CA ASP A 181 -5.97 -4.84 7.85
C ASP A 181 -4.77 -4.77 8.83
N GLY A 182 -3.54 -4.91 8.33
CA GLY A 182 -2.34 -4.94 9.16
C GLY A 182 -2.04 -3.63 9.88
N ALA A 183 -2.11 -2.49 9.18
CA ALA A 183 -1.92 -1.18 9.81
C ALA A 183 -3.00 -0.92 10.89
N LYS A 184 -4.25 -1.27 10.59
CA LYS A 184 -5.36 -1.19 11.56
C LYS A 184 -5.08 -2.07 12.78
N ALA A 185 -4.67 -3.31 12.56
CA ALA A 185 -4.38 -4.25 13.64
C ALA A 185 -3.26 -3.74 14.56
N MET A 186 -2.20 -3.15 14.01
CA MET A 186 -1.11 -2.55 14.81
C MET A 186 -1.59 -1.34 15.60
N LEU A 187 -2.41 -0.48 15.02
CA LEU A 187 -2.99 0.70 15.70
C LEU A 187 -3.96 0.28 16.80
N ASP A 188 -4.84 -0.69 16.54
CA ASP A 188 -5.78 -1.24 17.52
C ASP A 188 -5.08 -1.94 18.70
N ASP A 189 -3.89 -2.50 18.47
CA ASP A 189 -3.03 -3.08 19.52
C ASP A 189 -2.19 -2.03 20.26
N GLY A 190 -2.39 -0.75 19.94
CA GLY A 190 -1.83 0.37 20.67
C GLY A 190 -0.43 0.80 20.23
N LEU A 191 -0.10 0.69 18.95
CA LEU A 191 1.18 1.17 18.40
C LEU A 191 1.55 2.57 18.90
N TYR A 192 0.62 3.53 18.87
CA TYR A 192 0.87 4.90 19.30
C TYR A 192 0.89 5.10 20.82
N ASN A 193 0.68 4.04 21.61
CA ASN A 193 0.96 4.02 23.04
C ASN A 193 2.39 3.53 23.35
N LEU A 194 3.00 2.80 22.42
CA LEU A 194 4.36 2.25 22.55
C LEU A 194 5.45 3.22 22.08
N ILE A 195 5.10 4.17 21.22
CA ILE A 195 6.03 5.12 20.61
C ILE A 195 5.55 6.55 20.84
N PRO A 196 6.42 7.57 20.79
CA PRO A 196 5.98 8.95 20.69
C PRO A 196 5.14 9.11 19.42
N ARG A 197 4.06 9.91 19.51
CA ARG A 197 3.24 10.23 18.33
C ARG A 197 4.15 10.79 17.22
N PRO A 198 4.12 10.23 16.01
CA PRO A 198 4.94 10.73 14.91
C PRO A 198 4.54 12.14 14.47
N ASP A 199 5.53 12.96 14.15
CA ASP A 199 5.34 14.23 13.46
C ASP A 199 5.18 14.01 11.95
N TYR A 200 5.75 12.92 11.43
CA TYR A 200 5.67 12.51 10.03
C TYR A 200 5.67 10.98 9.92
N ALA A 201 4.93 10.45 8.94
CA ALA A 201 5.04 9.05 8.57
C ALA A 201 5.35 8.93 7.06
N ILE A 202 6.36 8.14 6.73
CA ILE A 202 6.80 7.96 5.35
C ILE A 202 6.93 6.48 5.00
N ALA A 203 6.62 6.16 3.74
CA ALA A 203 6.81 4.85 3.15
C ALA A 203 7.29 4.98 1.71
N LEU A 204 7.78 3.90 1.15
CA LEU A 204 7.98 3.76 -0.29
C LEU A 204 7.17 2.57 -0.79
N HIS A 205 6.82 2.60 -2.07
CA HIS A 205 6.29 1.44 -2.77
C HIS A 205 6.95 1.35 -4.15
N ASP A 206 7.43 0.18 -4.53
CA ASP A 206 8.00 -0.01 -5.84
C ASP A 206 6.90 -0.09 -6.92
N ILE A 207 7.26 0.23 -8.15
CA ILE A 207 6.32 0.21 -9.28
C ILE A 207 7.02 -0.18 -10.58
N GLY A 208 6.38 -1.08 -11.34
CA GLY A 208 6.90 -1.56 -12.62
C GLY A 208 6.89 -0.55 -13.76
N ASP A 209 6.06 0.49 -13.67
CA ASP A 209 5.93 1.50 -14.74
C ASP A 209 7.06 2.54 -14.76
N LEU A 210 7.90 2.55 -13.73
CA LEU A 210 9.06 3.41 -13.61
C LEU A 210 10.38 2.64 -13.71
N GLU A 211 11.36 3.27 -14.32
CA GLU A 211 12.73 2.74 -14.46
C GLU A 211 13.41 2.63 -13.09
N ALA A 212 14.08 1.51 -12.83
CA ALA A 212 14.92 1.31 -11.66
C ALA A 212 15.97 2.44 -11.54
N GLY A 213 16.07 3.04 -10.37
CA GLY A 213 16.93 4.20 -10.16
C GLY A 213 16.17 5.55 -10.27
N THR A 214 14.84 5.52 -10.45
CA THR A 214 13.99 6.71 -10.49
C THR A 214 12.98 6.73 -9.34
N LEU A 215 12.40 7.88 -9.08
CA LEU A 215 11.43 8.10 -8.02
C LEU A 215 10.16 8.75 -8.58
N GLY A 216 9.02 8.44 -7.98
CA GLY A 216 7.74 9.05 -8.28
C GLY A 216 7.11 9.70 -7.07
N VAL A 217 6.36 10.78 -7.26
CA VAL A 217 5.64 11.49 -6.20
C VAL A 217 4.22 11.81 -6.64
N THR A 218 3.29 11.71 -5.70
CA THR A 218 1.86 11.99 -5.91
C THR A 218 1.38 12.85 -4.75
N PRO A 219 1.31 14.19 -4.87
CA PRO A 219 0.74 15.03 -3.81
C PRO A 219 -0.79 14.87 -3.75
N GLY A 220 -1.37 14.88 -2.56
CA GLY A 220 -2.79 14.63 -2.34
C GLY A 220 -3.13 13.15 -2.35
N PHE A 221 -4.28 12.78 -2.87
CA PHE A 221 -4.68 11.38 -2.96
C PHE A 221 -3.76 10.59 -3.89
N ALA A 222 -3.10 9.56 -3.39
CA ALA A 222 -2.23 8.67 -4.14
C ALA A 222 -2.93 7.35 -4.49
N LEU A 223 -3.58 6.72 -3.48
CA LEU A 223 -4.34 5.48 -3.66
C LEU A 223 -5.73 5.62 -3.07
N ALA A 224 -6.68 4.86 -3.63
CA ALA A 224 -8.09 4.92 -3.25
C ALA A 224 -8.36 4.20 -1.93
N ASN A 225 -9.45 4.59 -1.26
CA ASN A 225 -10.07 3.70 -0.30
C ASN A 225 -10.64 2.46 -1.01
N ALA A 226 -10.77 1.37 -0.27
CA ALA A 226 -11.47 0.18 -0.72
C ALA A 226 -12.48 -0.27 0.32
N THR A 227 -13.65 -0.73 -0.14
CA THR A 227 -14.69 -1.26 0.73
C THR A 227 -15.34 -2.44 0.04
N LYS A 228 -15.39 -3.59 0.72
CA LYS A 228 -16.14 -4.74 0.27
C LYS A 228 -17.60 -4.63 0.72
N VAL A 229 -18.51 -4.96 -0.19
CA VAL A 229 -19.96 -4.98 0.07
C VAL A 229 -20.53 -6.30 -0.43
N ASP A 230 -21.24 -7.01 0.43
CA ASP A 230 -22.00 -8.19 0.10
C ASP A 230 -23.49 -7.83 -0.01
N VAL A 231 -24.14 -8.24 -1.09
CA VAL A 231 -25.58 -8.05 -1.30
C VAL A 231 -26.25 -9.41 -1.44
N THR A 232 -27.12 -9.76 -0.51
CA THR A 232 -27.98 -10.95 -0.62
C THR A 232 -29.31 -10.53 -1.21
N VAL A 233 -29.52 -10.88 -2.48
CA VAL A 233 -30.77 -10.66 -3.20
C VAL A 233 -31.67 -11.84 -2.93
N ARG A 234 -32.74 -11.61 -2.17
CA ARG A 234 -33.71 -12.66 -1.81
C ARG A 234 -34.84 -12.72 -2.85
N GLY A 235 -35.45 -13.89 -2.96
CA GLY A 235 -36.56 -14.14 -3.86
C GLY A 235 -37.60 -15.09 -3.27
N ILE A 236 -38.53 -15.55 -4.10
CA ILE A 236 -39.46 -16.63 -3.80
C ILE A 236 -39.23 -17.71 -4.84
N GLY A 237 -38.63 -18.82 -4.40
CA GLY A 237 -38.25 -19.94 -5.27
C GLY A 237 -39.45 -20.76 -5.72
N GLY A 238 -39.20 -21.59 -6.72
CA GLY A 238 -40.22 -22.49 -7.26
C GLY A 238 -39.83 -23.20 -8.55
N HIS A 239 -40.82 -23.77 -9.19
CA HIS A 239 -40.61 -24.49 -10.46
C HIS A 239 -40.45 -23.51 -11.62
N GLY A 240 -39.39 -23.65 -12.43
CA GLY A 240 -39.04 -22.73 -13.50
C GLY A 240 -40.12 -22.59 -14.63
N SER A 241 -41.07 -23.53 -14.72
CA SER A 241 -42.22 -23.44 -15.64
C SER A 241 -43.43 -22.67 -15.06
N ARG A 242 -43.32 -22.23 -13.79
CA ARG A 242 -44.42 -21.51 -13.10
C ARG A 242 -43.92 -20.17 -12.51
N PRO A 243 -43.34 -19.29 -13.34
CA PRO A 243 -42.74 -18.04 -12.86
C PRO A 243 -43.76 -17.10 -12.20
N GLU A 244 -45.05 -17.22 -12.54
CA GLU A 244 -46.14 -16.42 -11.97
C GLU A 244 -46.35 -16.66 -10.46
N THR A 245 -45.85 -17.78 -9.92
CA THR A 245 -45.94 -18.12 -8.49
C THR A 245 -44.68 -17.75 -7.73
N THR A 246 -43.70 -17.13 -8.36
CA THR A 246 -42.35 -16.90 -7.84
C THR A 246 -41.93 -15.44 -7.89
N LYS A 247 -40.80 -15.13 -7.26
CA LYS A 247 -40.01 -13.91 -7.45
C LYS A 247 -38.57 -14.31 -7.72
N ASP A 248 -38.16 -14.25 -8.96
CA ASP A 248 -36.86 -14.79 -9.40
C ASP A 248 -35.69 -13.87 -8.96
N PRO A 249 -34.87 -14.31 -7.99
CA PRO A 249 -33.75 -13.50 -7.52
C PRO A 249 -32.60 -13.37 -8.53
N ILE A 250 -32.50 -14.25 -9.53
CA ILE A 250 -31.50 -14.15 -10.61
C ILE A 250 -31.84 -12.95 -11.50
N VAL A 251 -33.09 -12.84 -11.94
CA VAL A 251 -33.55 -11.69 -12.74
C VAL A 251 -33.40 -10.39 -11.96
N LEU A 252 -33.78 -10.41 -10.67
CA LEU A 252 -33.66 -9.25 -9.80
C LEU A 252 -32.20 -8.84 -9.59
N ALA A 253 -31.29 -9.79 -9.35
CA ALA A 253 -29.88 -9.53 -9.23
C ALA A 253 -29.27 -8.92 -10.50
N ALA A 254 -29.66 -9.41 -11.68
CA ALA A 254 -29.22 -8.84 -12.96
C ALA A 254 -29.66 -7.37 -13.11
N GLN A 255 -30.90 -7.04 -12.75
CA GLN A 255 -31.41 -5.67 -12.76
C GLN A 255 -30.64 -4.77 -11.78
N ILE A 256 -30.37 -5.27 -10.57
CA ILE A 256 -29.59 -4.55 -9.55
C ILE A 256 -28.18 -4.27 -10.10
N VAL A 257 -27.49 -5.27 -10.67
CA VAL A 257 -26.13 -5.10 -11.24
C VAL A 257 -26.10 -3.98 -12.30
N LEU A 258 -27.09 -3.95 -13.18
CA LEU A 258 -27.21 -2.90 -14.20
C LEU A 258 -27.48 -1.53 -13.58
N ALA A 259 -28.40 -1.45 -12.62
CA ALA A 259 -28.78 -0.20 -11.96
C ALA A 259 -27.61 0.37 -11.13
N LEU A 260 -26.78 -0.47 -10.49
CA LEU A 260 -25.59 -0.03 -9.74
C LEU A 260 -24.59 0.74 -10.61
N GLN A 261 -24.52 0.47 -11.93
CA GLN A 261 -23.62 1.21 -12.83
C GLN A 261 -24.01 2.69 -12.95
N THR A 262 -25.26 3.04 -12.65
CA THR A 262 -25.71 4.44 -12.68
C THR A 262 -25.16 5.28 -11.55
N ILE A 263 -24.68 4.68 -10.46
CA ILE A 263 -24.07 5.40 -9.33
C ILE A 263 -22.92 6.26 -9.83
N VAL A 264 -21.94 5.64 -10.49
CA VAL A 264 -20.77 6.35 -11.01
C VAL A 264 -21.15 7.27 -12.16
N SER A 265 -22.00 6.80 -13.09
CA SER A 265 -22.28 7.53 -14.32
C SER A 265 -23.31 8.64 -14.18
N ARG A 266 -24.17 8.66 -13.13
CA ARG A 266 -25.31 9.58 -13.01
C ARG A 266 -25.50 10.23 -11.64
N GLU A 267 -24.87 9.70 -10.57
CA GLU A 267 -25.10 10.21 -9.21
C GLU A 267 -23.89 10.91 -8.60
N LEU A 268 -22.66 10.54 -9.04
CA LEU A 268 -21.42 11.18 -8.60
C LEU A 268 -21.08 12.39 -9.45
N GLY A 269 -20.30 13.31 -8.89
CA GLY A 269 -19.72 14.40 -9.67
C GLY A 269 -18.73 13.85 -10.71
N PRO A 270 -18.69 14.41 -11.93
CA PRO A 270 -17.79 13.91 -12.98
C PRO A 270 -16.29 14.01 -12.62
N LEU A 271 -15.95 14.84 -11.61
CA LEU A 271 -14.59 15.00 -11.10
C LEU A 271 -14.33 14.23 -9.79
N ASP A 272 -15.26 13.38 -9.37
CA ASP A 272 -15.12 12.50 -8.22
C ASP A 272 -14.86 11.07 -8.69
N PRO A 273 -13.61 10.67 -8.90
CA PRO A 273 -13.28 9.33 -9.38
C PRO A 273 -13.77 8.26 -8.42
N ALA A 274 -14.46 7.26 -8.95
CA ALA A 274 -14.96 6.14 -8.17
C ALA A 274 -15.11 4.88 -9.01
N VAL A 275 -15.04 3.72 -8.35
CA VAL A 275 -15.25 2.40 -8.94
C VAL A 275 -16.29 1.64 -8.14
N VAL A 276 -17.28 1.06 -8.82
CA VAL A 276 -18.23 0.09 -8.27
C VAL A 276 -18.18 -1.15 -9.15
N THR A 277 -17.54 -2.20 -8.66
CA THR A 277 -17.41 -3.46 -9.39
C THR A 277 -18.17 -4.55 -8.68
N VAL A 278 -19.07 -5.25 -9.40
CA VAL A 278 -19.63 -6.51 -8.95
C VAL A 278 -18.69 -7.62 -9.41
N GLY A 279 -17.83 -8.08 -8.50
CA GLY A 279 -16.78 -9.05 -8.80
C GLY A 279 -17.26 -10.50 -8.80
N SER A 280 -18.38 -10.77 -8.13
CA SER A 280 -18.93 -12.13 -8.08
C SER A 280 -20.46 -12.14 -8.00
N ILE A 281 -21.07 -13.13 -8.63
CA ILE A 281 -22.50 -13.41 -8.56
C ILE A 281 -22.70 -14.92 -8.44
N HIS A 282 -23.41 -15.34 -7.39
CA HIS A 282 -23.67 -16.74 -7.10
C HIS A 282 -25.14 -16.98 -6.80
N GLY A 283 -25.80 -17.84 -7.57
CA GLY A 283 -27.18 -18.22 -7.36
C GLY A 283 -27.67 -19.28 -8.35
N GLY A 284 -28.73 -19.96 -8.00
CA GLY A 284 -29.30 -21.05 -8.79
C GLY A 284 -28.54 -22.39 -8.64
N THR A 285 -29.27 -23.49 -8.87
CA THR A 285 -28.73 -24.87 -8.77
C THR A 285 -29.00 -25.70 -10.01
N ARG A 286 -30.17 -25.48 -10.68
CA ARG A 286 -30.61 -26.21 -11.86
C ARG A 286 -31.43 -25.32 -12.77
N ALA A 287 -31.41 -25.58 -14.08
CA ALA A 287 -32.08 -24.77 -15.09
C ALA A 287 -33.62 -24.70 -14.93
N ASN A 288 -34.23 -25.65 -14.25
CA ASN A 288 -35.70 -25.71 -14.06
C ASN A 288 -36.15 -25.35 -12.63
N ILE A 289 -35.25 -24.76 -11.82
CA ILE A 289 -35.55 -24.31 -10.45
C ILE A 289 -35.25 -22.83 -10.33
N ILE A 290 -36.21 -22.05 -9.87
CA ILE A 290 -36.00 -20.68 -9.40
C ILE A 290 -35.54 -20.77 -7.95
N SER A 291 -34.37 -20.21 -7.62
CA SER A 291 -33.77 -20.22 -6.29
C SER A 291 -34.42 -19.21 -5.35
N ASP A 292 -34.10 -19.30 -4.05
CA ASP A 292 -34.61 -18.37 -3.04
C ASP A 292 -33.68 -17.15 -2.85
N GLU A 293 -32.40 -17.25 -3.29
CA GLU A 293 -31.45 -16.16 -3.15
C GLU A 293 -30.35 -16.16 -4.22
N VAL A 294 -29.76 -14.97 -4.41
CA VAL A 294 -28.52 -14.74 -5.15
C VAL A 294 -27.61 -13.85 -4.31
N LYS A 295 -26.32 -14.19 -4.26
CA LYS A 295 -25.29 -13.40 -3.57
C LYS A 295 -24.44 -12.64 -4.56
N LEU A 296 -24.27 -11.33 -4.32
CA LEU A 296 -23.36 -10.46 -5.07
C LEU A 296 -22.25 -10.03 -4.12
N GLN A 297 -21.01 -10.02 -4.62
CA GLN A 297 -19.87 -9.44 -3.91
C GLN A 297 -19.32 -8.28 -4.72
N LEU A 298 -19.18 -7.13 -4.06
CA LEU A 298 -18.77 -5.89 -4.69
C LEU A 298 -17.50 -5.35 -4.05
N THR A 299 -16.70 -4.65 -4.85
CA THR A 299 -15.68 -3.71 -4.35
C THR A 299 -16.07 -2.29 -4.75
N VAL A 300 -15.99 -1.39 -3.78
CA VAL A 300 -16.22 0.05 -3.92
C VAL A 300 -14.89 0.75 -3.69
N ARG A 301 -14.52 1.69 -4.59
CA ARG A 301 -13.29 2.48 -4.46
C ARG A 301 -13.58 3.95 -4.73
N SER A 302 -12.97 4.83 -3.95
CA SER A 302 -13.00 6.28 -4.14
C SER A 302 -11.84 6.92 -3.39
N TYR A 303 -11.62 8.23 -3.57
CA TYR A 303 -10.62 8.94 -2.77
C TYR A 303 -11.25 9.60 -1.54
N LYS A 304 -12.41 10.22 -1.70
CA LYS A 304 -13.08 11.00 -0.65
C LYS A 304 -14.05 10.14 0.14
N GLU A 305 -14.08 10.33 1.45
CA GLU A 305 -14.98 9.59 2.33
C GLU A 305 -16.46 9.90 2.06
N GLU A 306 -16.79 11.16 1.77
CA GLU A 306 -18.17 11.54 1.41
C GLU A 306 -18.65 10.87 0.12
N VAL A 307 -17.75 10.63 -0.84
CA VAL A 307 -18.07 9.88 -2.08
C VAL A 307 -18.31 8.41 -1.75
N ARG A 308 -17.47 7.80 -0.91
CA ARG A 308 -17.65 6.43 -0.43
C ARG A 308 -19.00 6.24 0.25
N GLN A 309 -19.36 7.12 1.18
CA GLN A 309 -20.64 7.05 1.90
C GLN A 309 -21.83 7.20 0.95
N LYS A 310 -21.74 8.12 -0.01
CA LYS A 310 -22.78 8.28 -1.04
C LYS A 310 -22.96 7.02 -1.87
N ILE A 311 -21.88 6.35 -2.27
CA ILE A 311 -21.92 5.09 -3.04
C ILE A 311 -22.61 4.00 -2.20
N LEU A 312 -22.22 3.83 -0.94
CA LEU A 312 -22.78 2.80 -0.06
C LEU A 312 -24.29 3.00 0.15
N ALA A 313 -24.72 4.23 0.41
CA ALA A 313 -26.14 4.58 0.51
C ALA A 313 -26.91 4.35 -0.80
N SER A 314 -26.28 4.63 -1.94
CA SER A 314 -26.88 4.38 -3.26
C SER A 314 -27.02 2.89 -3.56
N ILE A 315 -26.03 2.06 -3.19
CA ILE A 315 -26.12 0.59 -3.33
C ILE A 315 -27.32 0.06 -2.57
N GLU A 316 -27.49 0.47 -1.30
CA GLU A 316 -28.61 0.03 -0.47
C GLU A 316 -29.95 0.47 -1.07
N ARG A 317 -30.06 1.76 -1.45
CA ARG A 317 -31.28 2.35 -2.05
C ARG A 317 -31.65 1.67 -3.34
N ILE A 318 -30.68 1.43 -4.25
CA ILE A 318 -30.90 0.79 -5.55
C ILE A 318 -31.35 -0.65 -5.35
N ALA A 319 -30.66 -1.43 -4.50
CA ALA A 319 -31.01 -2.83 -4.26
C ALA A 319 -32.45 -2.95 -3.72
N LYS A 320 -32.80 -2.17 -2.69
CA LYS A 320 -34.14 -2.16 -2.10
C LYS A 320 -35.20 -1.61 -3.06
N GLY A 321 -34.89 -0.53 -3.80
CA GLY A 321 -35.82 0.07 -4.77
C GLY A 321 -36.12 -0.85 -5.95
N THR A 322 -35.11 -1.56 -6.48
CA THR A 322 -35.32 -2.53 -7.56
C THR A 322 -36.18 -3.71 -7.09
N ALA A 323 -35.95 -4.21 -5.88
CA ALA A 323 -36.75 -5.28 -5.30
C ALA A 323 -38.23 -4.85 -5.09
N LEU A 324 -38.47 -3.63 -4.61
CA LEU A 324 -39.80 -3.06 -4.48
C LEU A 324 -40.49 -2.94 -5.84
N ALA A 325 -39.80 -2.42 -6.86
CA ALA A 325 -40.32 -2.30 -8.23
C ALA A 325 -40.67 -3.66 -8.85
N ALA A 326 -39.96 -4.73 -8.49
CA ALA A 326 -40.28 -6.12 -8.88
C ALA A 326 -41.43 -6.73 -8.07
N GLY A 327 -42.02 -6.00 -7.15
CA GLY A 327 -43.11 -6.47 -6.28
C GLY A 327 -42.66 -7.53 -5.27
N LEU A 328 -41.42 -7.45 -4.79
CA LEU A 328 -40.94 -8.31 -3.73
C LEU A 328 -41.54 -7.84 -2.40
N PRO A 329 -42.00 -8.76 -1.50
CA PRO A 329 -42.48 -8.41 -0.17
C PRO A 329 -41.37 -7.70 0.63
N ALA A 330 -41.74 -6.74 1.50
CA ALA A 330 -40.80 -5.91 2.24
C ALA A 330 -39.87 -6.73 3.15
N GLU A 331 -40.36 -7.82 3.73
CA GLU A 331 -39.60 -8.75 4.56
C GLU A 331 -38.50 -9.51 3.78
N LEU A 332 -38.62 -9.57 2.45
CA LEU A 332 -37.63 -10.15 1.54
C LEU A 332 -36.73 -9.10 0.87
N ALA A 333 -36.80 -7.84 1.29
CA ALA A 333 -35.90 -6.82 0.72
C ALA A 333 -34.43 -7.28 0.79
N PRO A 334 -33.58 -6.95 -0.22
CA PRO A 334 -32.19 -7.33 -0.24
C PRO A 334 -31.44 -6.89 1.02
N ILE A 335 -30.51 -7.73 1.48
CA ILE A 335 -29.65 -7.42 2.61
C ILE A 335 -28.32 -6.93 2.05
N VAL A 336 -27.96 -5.69 2.40
CA VAL A 336 -26.66 -5.09 2.05
C VAL A 336 -25.79 -5.09 3.30
N LYS A 337 -24.64 -5.75 3.22
CA LYS A 337 -23.68 -5.82 4.32
C LYS A 337 -22.36 -5.21 3.86
N VAL A 338 -21.97 -4.12 4.50
CA VAL A 338 -20.63 -3.54 4.34
C VAL A 338 -19.67 -4.30 5.25
N SER A 339 -18.51 -4.70 4.75
CA SER A 339 -17.49 -5.34 5.57
C SER A 339 -16.90 -4.36 6.56
N ASP A 340 -16.72 -4.79 7.81
CA ASP A 340 -16.03 -3.99 8.85
C ASP A 340 -14.52 -4.22 8.85
N SER A 341 -14.05 -5.33 8.29
CA SER A 341 -12.64 -5.72 8.25
C SER A 341 -11.95 -5.43 6.92
N GLU A 342 -12.67 -5.51 5.81
CA GLU A 342 -12.14 -5.26 4.48
C GLU A 342 -12.46 -3.83 4.02
N VAL A 343 -11.97 -2.85 4.80
CA VAL A 343 -12.11 -1.41 4.55
C VAL A 343 -10.76 -0.75 4.74
N THR A 344 -10.24 -0.11 3.70
CA THR A 344 -9.08 0.79 3.79
C THR A 344 -9.49 2.24 3.64
N THR A 345 -8.76 3.13 4.28
CA THR A 345 -8.82 4.56 3.99
C THR A 345 -8.01 4.87 2.72
N ALA A 346 -8.33 5.98 2.04
CA ALA A 346 -7.48 6.43 0.95
C ALA A 346 -6.08 6.82 1.49
N THR A 347 -5.03 6.49 0.73
CA THR A 347 -3.69 6.97 1.03
C THR A 347 -3.57 8.41 0.52
N TYR A 348 -3.44 9.34 1.45
CA TYR A 348 -3.33 10.76 1.18
C TYR A 348 -1.94 11.25 1.55
N ASN A 349 -1.18 11.67 0.55
CA ASN A 349 0.13 12.29 0.73
C ASN A 349 -0.04 13.78 1.04
N ASP A 350 0.44 14.21 2.21
CA ASP A 350 0.44 15.63 2.55
C ASP A 350 1.16 16.46 1.47
N PRO A 351 0.50 17.43 0.82
CA PRO A 351 1.10 18.15 -0.30
C PRO A 351 2.38 18.92 0.06
N ALA A 352 2.43 19.51 1.27
CA ALA A 352 3.59 20.29 1.70
C ALA A 352 4.78 19.38 2.00
N LEU A 353 4.53 18.25 2.67
CA LEU A 353 5.54 17.23 2.93
C LEU A 353 6.02 16.60 1.62
N THR A 354 5.09 16.28 0.71
CA THR A 354 5.43 15.72 -0.61
C THR A 354 6.35 16.64 -1.40
N GLU A 355 6.06 17.93 -1.48
CA GLU A 355 6.90 18.89 -2.19
C GLU A 355 8.27 19.07 -1.51
N ARG A 356 8.29 19.05 -0.16
CA ARG A 356 9.55 19.06 0.60
C ARG A 356 10.42 17.85 0.26
N LEU A 357 9.86 16.64 0.25
CA LEU A 357 10.59 15.40 -0.05
C LEU A 357 10.96 15.31 -1.53
N LYS A 358 10.10 15.74 -2.45
CA LYS A 358 10.41 15.85 -3.88
C LYS A 358 11.68 16.67 -4.13
N ASN A 359 11.80 17.83 -3.47
CA ASN A 359 12.99 18.68 -3.56
C ASN A 359 14.26 17.99 -3.00
N VAL A 360 14.11 17.13 -1.98
CA VAL A 360 15.20 16.28 -1.49
C VAL A 360 15.59 15.24 -2.54
N PHE A 361 14.62 14.58 -3.13
CA PHE A 361 14.82 13.53 -4.13
C PHE A 361 15.47 14.08 -5.42
N MET A 362 15.02 15.25 -5.91
CA MET A 362 15.62 15.92 -7.07
C MET A 362 17.10 16.22 -6.86
N LYS A 363 17.47 16.68 -5.66
CA LYS A 363 18.88 16.89 -5.31
C LYS A 363 19.68 15.60 -5.18
N LEU A 364 19.01 14.48 -4.83
CA LEU A 364 19.64 13.18 -4.58
C LEU A 364 19.93 12.40 -5.87
N VAL A 365 18.96 12.33 -6.78
CA VAL A 365 19.04 11.50 -7.99
C VAL A 365 19.05 12.31 -9.30
N GLY A 366 18.86 13.64 -9.23
CA GLY A 366 18.71 14.54 -10.36
C GLY A 366 17.25 14.79 -10.75
N ASP A 367 16.98 15.99 -11.23
CA ASP A 367 15.61 16.45 -11.55
C ASP A 367 14.91 15.58 -12.60
N ASN A 368 15.67 15.04 -13.54
CA ASN A 368 15.19 14.17 -14.61
C ASN A 368 14.88 12.73 -14.16
N LYS A 369 15.05 12.41 -12.88
CA LYS A 369 14.77 11.09 -12.30
C LYS A 369 13.67 11.12 -11.23
N VAL A 370 12.98 12.24 -11.05
CA VAL A 370 11.84 12.38 -10.14
C VAL A 370 10.62 12.79 -10.95
N PHE A 371 9.62 11.91 -10.99
CA PHE A 371 8.45 12.08 -11.86
C PHE A 371 7.17 12.30 -11.05
N PRO A 372 6.22 13.10 -11.54
CA PRO A 372 4.86 13.07 -11.04
C PRO A 372 4.21 11.75 -11.46
N VAL A 373 3.55 11.08 -10.51
CA VAL A 373 2.75 9.87 -10.76
C VAL A 373 1.29 10.21 -10.51
N ALA A 374 0.42 9.84 -11.43
CA ALA A 374 -1.01 10.06 -11.28
C ALA A 374 -1.58 9.18 -10.15
N PRO A 375 -2.63 9.66 -9.44
CA PRO A 375 -3.36 8.82 -8.49
C PRO A 375 -3.91 7.55 -9.16
N ILE A 376 -3.93 6.43 -8.44
CA ILE A 376 -4.45 5.16 -8.93
C ILE A 376 -5.56 4.62 -8.03
N MET A 377 -6.44 3.78 -8.59
CA MET A 377 -7.55 3.18 -7.85
C MET A 377 -7.16 1.88 -7.11
N ALA A 378 -5.87 1.55 -7.00
CA ALA A 378 -5.39 0.56 -6.04
C ALA A 378 -5.62 1.06 -4.61
N SER A 379 -5.54 0.18 -3.63
CA SER A 379 -5.64 0.53 -2.21
C SER A 379 -4.37 0.12 -1.47
N GLU A 380 -4.12 0.79 -0.37
CA GLU A 380 -2.95 0.63 0.49
C GLU A 380 -3.33 1.09 1.91
N ASP A 381 -2.97 0.34 2.93
CA ASP A 381 -3.39 0.66 4.29
C ASP A 381 -2.40 1.54 5.08
N PHE A 382 -1.24 1.88 4.50
CA PHE A 382 -0.28 2.84 5.07
C PHE A 382 -0.93 4.17 5.49
N GLY A 383 -1.93 4.65 4.72
CA GLY A 383 -2.66 5.88 5.02
C GLY A 383 -3.24 5.93 6.44
N ARG A 384 -3.49 4.78 7.07
CA ARG A 384 -4.01 4.68 8.44
C ARG A 384 -3.04 5.22 9.50
N PHE A 385 -1.73 5.19 9.24
CA PHE A 385 -0.75 5.80 10.15
C PHE A 385 -0.88 7.33 10.25
N GLY A 386 -1.54 7.97 9.27
CA GLY A 386 -1.91 9.37 9.32
C GLY A 386 -3.03 9.70 10.32
N LEU A 387 -3.73 8.69 10.84
CA LEU A 387 -4.96 8.77 11.61
C LEU A 387 -6.13 9.41 10.84
N GLU A 388 -7.33 9.31 11.40
CA GLU A 388 -8.51 9.90 10.79
C GLU A 388 -8.34 11.43 10.63
N GLY A 389 -8.69 11.94 9.44
CA GLY A 389 -8.53 13.36 9.13
C GLY A 389 -7.08 13.80 8.85
N ASN A 390 -6.16 12.87 8.54
CA ASN A 390 -4.76 13.14 8.23
C ASN A 390 -4.04 13.98 9.30
N GLN A 391 -4.25 13.65 10.57
CA GLN A 391 -3.68 14.36 11.72
C GLN A 391 -2.15 14.25 11.81
N ILE A 392 -1.56 13.25 11.16
CA ILE A 392 -0.12 13.08 10.99
C ILE A 392 0.17 13.17 9.50
N PRO A 393 1.00 14.13 9.03
CA PRO A 393 1.40 14.21 7.63
C PRO A 393 2.05 12.91 7.16
N THR A 394 1.49 12.30 6.12
CA THR A 394 2.01 11.07 5.52
C THR A 394 2.50 11.31 4.10
N VAL A 395 3.53 10.59 3.68
CA VAL A 395 3.94 10.46 2.27
C VAL A 395 4.37 9.05 1.98
N MET A 396 3.73 8.45 0.99
CA MET A 396 4.25 7.28 0.29
C MET A 396 4.72 7.71 -1.09
N PHE A 397 6.00 7.48 -1.39
CA PHE A 397 6.58 7.79 -2.69
C PHE A 397 6.84 6.51 -3.48
N TRP A 398 6.84 6.63 -4.81
CA TRP A 398 7.06 5.52 -5.72
C TRP A 398 8.54 5.31 -6.00
N LEU A 399 8.93 4.04 -6.09
CA LEU A 399 10.28 3.61 -6.41
C LEU A 399 10.26 2.84 -7.73
N GLY A 400 10.98 3.33 -8.74
CA GLY A 400 11.07 2.64 -10.02
C GLY A 400 11.78 1.29 -9.88
N ALA A 401 11.19 0.25 -10.50
CA ALA A 401 11.62 -1.14 -10.33
C ALA A 401 11.98 -1.86 -11.63
N SER A 402 11.61 -1.33 -12.80
CA SER A 402 11.79 -2.01 -14.08
C SER A 402 13.14 -1.73 -14.73
N ASP A 403 13.64 -2.74 -15.47
CA ASP A 403 14.79 -2.57 -16.36
C ASP A 403 14.45 -1.56 -17.47
N PRO A 404 15.34 -0.57 -17.74
CA PRO A 404 15.15 0.40 -18.81
C PRO A 404 14.90 -0.24 -20.18
N ALA A 405 15.55 -1.37 -20.48
CA ALA A 405 15.37 -2.07 -21.75
C ALA A 405 13.98 -2.70 -21.86
N VAL A 406 13.44 -3.24 -20.77
CA VAL A 406 12.08 -3.79 -20.70
C VAL A 406 11.04 -2.69 -20.91
N LEU A 407 11.21 -1.52 -20.29
CA LEU A 407 10.35 -0.35 -20.50
C LEU A 407 10.42 0.17 -21.93
N ALA A 408 11.61 0.26 -22.51
CA ALA A 408 11.79 0.67 -23.90
C ALA A 408 11.14 -0.31 -24.89
N GLU A 409 11.22 -1.61 -24.61
CA GLU A 409 10.56 -2.66 -25.41
C GLU A 409 9.04 -2.54 -25.31
N SER A 410 8.50 -2.37 -24.09
CA SER A 410 7.07 -2.15 -23.83
C SER A 410 6.54 -0.97 -24.65
N ARG A 411 7.25 0.16 -24.65
CA ARG A 411 6.87 1.36 -25.43
C ARG A 411 6.89 1.12 -26.95
N ARG A 412 7.82 0.30 -27.45
CA ARG A 412 7.92 -0.03 -28.89
C ARG A 412 6.83 -0.95 -29.36
N ASN A 413 6.48 -1.96 -28.58
CA ASN A 413 5.55 -3.03 -28.99
C ASN A 413 4.12 -2.87 -28.44
N GLY A 414 3.88 -1.85 -27.59
CA GLY A 414 2.58 -1.58 -26.97
C GLY A 414 2.14 -2.63 -25.94
N LYS A 415 3.03 -3.55 -25.53
CA LYS A 415 2.72 -4.54 -24.49
C LYS A 415 3.11 -3.97 -23.13
N PRO A 416 2.20 -3.99 -22.14
CA PRO A 416 2.53 -3.48 -20.81
C PRO A 416 3.64 -4.31 -20.17
N VAL A 417 4.45 -3.67 -19.32
CA VAL A 417 5.37 -4.39 -18.44
C VAL A 417 4.59 -5.23 -17.43
N PRO A 418 5.18 -6.31 -16.88
CA PRO A 418 4.56 -7.01 -15.76
C PRO A 418 4.33 -6.04 -14.61
N SER A 419 3.05 -5.82 -14.26
CA SER A 419 2.66 -4.96 -13.15
C SER A 419 2.77 -5.70 -11.81
N LEU A 420 2.58 -4.98 -10.72
CA LEU A 420 2.33 -5.55 -9.39
C LEU A 420 1.25 -6.64 -9.47
N HIS A 421 1.37 -7.67 -8.65
CA HIS A 421 0.53 -8.89 -8.59
C HIS A 421 0.67 -9.81 -9.82
N SER A 422 1.53 -9.48 -10.78
CA SER A 422 1.83 -10.36 -11.90
C SER A 422 2.79 -11.49 -11.48
N PRO A 423 2.58 -12.73 -11.95
CA PRO A 423 3.54 -13.82 -11.74
C PRO A 423 4.91 -13.59 -12.41
N PHE A 424 5.03 -12.55 -13.22
CA PHE A 424 6.26 -12.15 -13.94
C PHE A 424 6.86 -10.85 -13.37
N PHE A 425 6.32 -10.28 -12.30
CA PHE A 425 6.87 -9.08 -11.69
C PHE A 425 8.25 -9.37 -11.10
N ALA A 426 9.26 -8.65 -11.56
CA ALA A 426 10.66 -8.89 -11.21
C ALA A 426 11.42 -7.55 -11.12
N PRO A 427 11.44 -6.91 -9.95
CA PRO A 427 12.24 -5.70 -9.74
C PRO A 427 13.73 -5.94 -10.06
N VAL A 428 14.40 -4.95 -10.68
CA VAL A 428 15.86 -4.98 -10.85
C VAL A 428 16.51 -4.69 -9.48
N PRO A 429 17.17 -5.67 -8.83
CA PRO A 429 17.44 -5.58 -7.41
C PRO A 429 18.34 -4.41 -7.02
N GLU A 430 19.57 -4.35 -7.56
CA GLU A 430 20.58 -3.41 -7.08
C GLU A 430 20.19 -1.92 -7.27
N PRO A 431 19.82 -1.43 -8.47
CA PRO A 431 19.49 -0.03 -8.64
C PRO A 431 18.21 0.37 -7.89
N THR A 432 17.23 -0.54 -7.75
CA THR A 432 16.00 -0.30 -6.99
C THR A 432 16.30 -0.17 -5.50
N ILE A 433 17.00 -1.14 -4.90
CA ILE A 433 17.37 -1.12 -3.47
C ILE A 433 18.25 0.10 -3.17
N ARG A 434 19.25 0.36 -3.99
CA ARG A 434 20.15 1.51 -3.85
C ARG A 434 19.36 2.81 -3.79
N THR A 435 18.43 3.01 -4.70
CA THR A 435 17.61 4.22 -4.77
C THR A 435 16.64 4.31 -3.61
N GLY A 436 15.98 3.20 -3.25
CA GLY A 436 15.06 3.14 -2.11
C GLY A 436 15.75 3.51 -0.79
N VAL A 437 16.89 2.90 -0.50
CA VAL A 437 17.69 3.20 0.71
C VAL A 437 18.16 4.65 0.73
N LYS A 438 18.70 5.16 -0.39
CA LYS A 438 19.16 6.55 -0.47
C LYS A 438 18.02 7.53 -0.27
N ALA A 439 16.88 7.33 -0.95
CA ALA A 439 15.74 8.23 -0.90
C ALA A 439 15.13 8.25 0.52
N MET A 440 14.93 7.09 1.12
CA MET A 440 14.36 7.00 2.46
C MET A 440 15.29 7.60 3.51
N THR A 441 16.60 7.30 3.44
CA THR A 441 17.60 7.88 4.35
C THR A 441 17.65 9.40 4.22
N ALA A 442 17.69 9.93 2.98
CA ALA A 442 17.71 11.37 2.75
C ALA A 442 16.42 12.06 3.20
N ALA A 443 15.25 11.41 3.03
CA ALA A 443 13.98 11.90 3.55
C ALA A 443 14.01 12.04 5.07
N VAL A 444 14.43 11.01 5.79
CA VAL A 444 14.55 11.05 7.26
C VAL A 444 15.54 12.12 7.71
N LEU A 445 16.73 12.19 7.10
CA LEU A 445 17.72 13.22 7.43
C LEU A 445 17.18 14.65 7.20
N ALA A 446 16.41 14.87 6.12
CA ALA A 446 15.80 16.16 5.85
C ALA A 446 14.70 16.54 6.87
N LEU A 447 13.98 15.55 7.41
CA LEU A 447 12.93 15.76 8.40
C LEU A 447 13.50 15.96 9.82
N MET A 448 14.65 15.31 10.13
CA MET A 448 15.27 15.26 11.47
C MET A 448 16.59 16.02 11.56
N LYS A 449 16.85 16.92 10.62
CA LYS A 449 18.11 17.69 10.56
C LYS A 449 18.37 18.45 11.88
N LYS A 450 19.65 18.41 12.34
CA LYS A 450 20.16 19.20 13.45
C LYS A 450 19.97 20.69 13.23
#